data_9d18fd1df66de3cf6d8160591ac8fbf9
#
_entry.id   9d18fd1df66de3cf6d8160591ac8fbf9
#
_cell.length_a   1.000
_cell.length_b   1.000
_cell.length_c   1.000
_cell.angle_alpha   90.00
_cell.angle_beta   90.00
_cell.angle_gamma   90.00
#
_symmetry.space_group_name_H-M   'P 1'
#
loop_
_entity.id
_entity.type
_entity.pdbx_description
1 polymer ?
#
loop_
_entity_poly.entity_id
_entity_poly.type
_entity_poly.pdbx_seq_one_letter_code
_entity_poly.pdbx_strand_id
1 'polypeptide(L)'
;LKKSEHISKIIVHPSNPDVVWVASQGPLWSSGGERGLYKSVNGGKTWKNTLEINEWTGVTDLVIDPTNPDVLYAASWQRHRNVAALMGGGPGTNLYKSVDGGDSWTKISKGLPRSNMGKIGLAISPIDPTVLYAAIELDRRKGAVYRSSNSGGSWKKMSDTVSGGTGPHYYQELVASPHKFD
;
A
#
# COMPACT_ATOMS: atom_id res chain seq x y z
N LEU A 1 -1.61 12.91 -14.11
CA LEU A 1 -0.79 11.69 -14.23
C LEU A 1 -1.00 11.08 -15.62
N LYS A 2 0.02 11.12 -16.47
CA LYS A 2 -0.07 10.65 -17.87
C LYS A 2 0.75 9.38 -18.13
N LYS A 3 1.71 9.08 -17.24
CA LYS A 3 2.65 7.94 -17.36
C LYS A 3 2.50 6.94 -16.22
N SER A 4 1.36 6.95 -15.52
CA SER A 4 1.10 6.07 -14.38
C SER A 4 0.74 4.64 -14.81
N GLU A 5 0.11 4.48 -15.99
CA GLU A 5 -0.45 3.25 -16.56
C GLU A 5 -1.44 2.53 -15.62
N HIS A 6 -1.04 2.25 -14.37
CA HIS A 6 -1.85 1.51 -13.41
C HIS A 6 -2.03 2.31 -12.12
N ILE A 7 -3.26 2.73 -11.87
CA ILE A 7 -3.71 3.31 -10.60
C ILE A 7 -4.42 2.22 -9.80
N SER A 8 -4.00 1.99 -8.58
CA SER A 8 -4.56 0.94 -7.72
C SER A 8 -5.56 1.48 -6.70
N LYS A 9 -5.35 2.71 -6.23
CA LYS A 9 -6.20 3.31 -5.20
C LYS A 9 -6.28 4.81 -5.39
N ILE A 10 -7.48 5.35 -5.16
CA ILE A 10 -7.73 6.79 -5.07
C ILE A 10 -8.48 7.04 -3.77
N ILE A 11 -8.01 7.98 -2.98
CA ILE A 11 -8.71 8.45 -1.77
C ILE A 11 -8.93 9.95 -1.90
N VAL A 12 -10.16 10.38 -1.67
CA VAL A 12 -10.51 11.79 -1.52
C VAL A 12 -10.62 12.10 -0.04
N HIS A 13 -10.08 13.21 0.38
CA HIS A 13 -10.14 13.64 1.77
C HIS A 13 -11.60 13.82 2.22
N PRO A 14 -12.02 13.29 3.38
CA PRO A 14 -13.43 13.19 3.77
C PRO A 14 -14.15 14.52 3.93
N SER A 15 -13.42 15.60 4.23
CA SER A 15 -14.00 16.94 4.45
C SER A 15 -13.49 18.01 3.49
N ASN A 16 -12.52 17.69 2.61
CA ASN A 16 -11.96 18.63 1.64
C ASN A 16 -11.73 17.96 0.29
N PRO A 17 -12.66 18.03 -0.67
CA PRO A 17 -12.55 17.33 -1.95
C PRO A 17 -11.41 17.83 -2.85
N ASP A 18 -10.80 18.97 -2.54
CA ASP A 18 -9.61 19.42 -3.25
C ASP A 18 -8.34 18.60 -2.91
N VAL A 19 -8.34 17.90 -1.76
CA VAL A 19 -7.25 17.02 -1.36
C VAL A 19 -7.54 15.59 -1.81
N VAL A 20 -6.66 15.07 -2.66
CA VAL A 20 -6.81 13.73 -3.25
C VAL A 20 -5.44 13.03 -3.24
N TRP A 21 -5.45 11.75 -2.88
CA TRP A 21 -4.28 10.89 -2.97
C TRP A 21 -4.49 9.79 -4.02
N VAL A 22 -3.45 9.51 -4.80
CA VAL A 22 -3.46 8.50 -5.85
C VAL A 22 -2.26 7.58 -5.68
N ALA A 23 -2.53 6.29 -5.48
CA ALA A 23 -1.54 5.23 -5.45
C ALA A 23 -1.26 4.76 -6.88
N SER A 24 -0.08 5.06 -7.41
CA SER A 24 0.35 4.70 -8.74
C SER A 24 1.37 3.57 -8.74
N GLN A 25 1.03 2.48 -9.41
CA GLN A 25 1.93 1.34 -9.58
C GLN A 25 2.97 1.57 -10.68
N GLY A 26 2.67 2.44 -11.64
CA GLY A 26 3.48 2.69 -12.82
C GLY A 26 3.49 1.54 -13.83
N PRO A 27 4.33 1.64 -14.87
CA PRO A 27 4.43 0.66 -15.94
C PRO A 27 4.83 -0.74 -15.44
N LEU A 28 4.24 -1.78 -16.02
CA LEU A 28 4.61 -3.16 -15.69
C LEU A 28 5.86 -3.64 -16.45
N TRP A 29 6.01 -3.19 -17.70
CA TRP A 29 7.00 -3.68 -18.65
C TRP A 29 8.26 -2.83 -18.78
N SER A 30 8.28 -1.66 -18.15
CA SER A 30 9.42 -0.74 -18.15
C SER A 30 9.69 -0.17 -16.77
N SER A 31 10.89 0.37 -16.57
CA SER A 31 11.21 1.16 -15.38
C SER A 31 10.63 2.56 -15.44
N GLY A 32 10.68 3.27 -14.34
CA GLY A 32 10.26 4.67 -14.25
C GLY A 32 8.76 4.88 -14.41
N GLY A 33 8.38 5.88 -15.15
CA GLY A 33 7.00 6.36 -15.23
C GLY A 33 6.59 7.13 -13.96
N GLU A 34 5.30 7.35 -13.80
CA GLU A 34 4.77 8.00 -12.58
C GLU A 34 4.44 6.93 -11.54
N ARG A 35 5.47 6.45 -10.81
CA ARG A 35 5.36 5.49 -9.70
C ARG A 35 5.34 6.23 -8.37
N GLY A 36 4.68 5.63 -7.38
CA GLY A 36 4.66 6.16 -6.02
C GLY A 36 3.28 6.63 -5.57
N LEU A 37 3.27 7.52 -4.59
CA LEU A 37 2.05 8.16 -4.12
C LEU A 37 2.02 9.62 -4.53
N TYR A 38 0.92 10.01 -5.13
CA TYR A 38 0.70 11.38 -5.58
C TYR A 38 -0.39 12.02 -4.75
N LYS A 39 -0.16 13.28 -4.35
CA LYS A 39 -1.12 14.12 -3.64
C LYS A 39 -1.48 15.33 -4.50
N SER A 40 -2.75 15.65 -4.58
CA SER A 40 -3.28 16.93 -5.06
C SER A 40 -3.90 17.69 -3.91
N VAL A 41 -3.86 19.01 -3.99
CA VAL A 41 -4.53 19.95 -3.06
C VAL A 41 -5.44 20.93 -3.81
N ASN A 42 -5.77 20.62 -5.05
CA ASN A 42 -6.58 21.47 -5.93
C ASN A 42 -7.51 20.67 -6.85
N GLY A 43 -8.12 19.62 -6.31
CA GLY A 43 -9.09 18.81 -7.04
C GLY A 43 -8.49 18.03 -8.22
N GLY A 44 -7.21 17.65 -8.14
CA GLY A 44 -6.54 16.86 -9.18
C GLY A 44 -6.00 17.69 -10.36
N LYS A 45 -6.01 19.01 -10.29
CA LYS A 45 -5.45 19.87 -11.33
C LYS A 45 -3.92 19.75 -11.42
N THR A 46 -3.25 19.66 -10.26
CA THR A 46 -1.82 19.40 -10.15
C THR A 46 -1.53 18.30 -9.15
N TRP A 47 -0.39 17.61 -9.31
CA TRP A 47 0.00 16.45 -8.52
C TRP A 47 1.45 16.58 -8.07
N LYS A 48 1.71 16.30 -6.79
CA LYS A 48 3.03 16.17 -6.19
C LYS A 48 3.28 14.71 -5.84
N ASN A 49 4.41 14.14 -6.26
CA ASN A 49 4.85 12.84 -5.76
C ASN A 49 5.36 13.03 -4.33
N THR A 50 4.72 12.39 -3.35
CA THR A 50 5.05 12.52 -1.93
C THR A 50 5.71 11.26 -1.37
N LEU A 51 5.62 10.12 -2.08
CA LEU A 51 6.31 8.87 -1.72
C LEU A 51 6.89 8.24 -2.99
N GLU A 52 8.16 8.46 -3.21
CA GLU A 52 8.95 7.83 -4.26
C GLU A 52 9.97 6.87 -3.64
N ILE A 53 10.11 5.67 -4.16
CA ILE A 53 11.01 4.64 -3.64
C ILE A 53 12.16 4.38 -4.60
N ASN A 54 11.86 3.86 -5.78
CA ASN A 54 12.80 3.65 -6.88
C ASN A 54 12.05 3.45 -8.21
N GLU A 55 12.79 3.34 -9.31
CA GLU A 55 12.25 3.21 -10.67
C GLU A 55 11.38 1.96 -10.93
N TRP A 56 11.40 0.96 -10.04
CA TRP A 56 10.66 -0.30 -10.15
C TRP A 56 9.51 -0.43 -9.15
N THR A 57 9.40 0.51 -8.20
CA THR A 57 8.49 0.40 -7.06
C THR A 57 7.42 1.47 -7.10
N GLY A 58 6.17 1.05 -7.21
CA GLY A 58 5.01 1.92 -7.07
C GLY A 58 4.27 1.69 -5.74
N VAL A 59 3.16 2.40 -5.54
CA VAL A 59 2.25 2.21 -4.40
C VAL A 59 1.02 1.47 -4.89
N THR A 60 0.63 0.41 -4.15
CA THR A 60 -0.47 -0.49 -4.54
C THR A 60 -1.68 -0.41 -3.65
N ASP A 61 -1.51 0.04 -2.43
CA ASP A 61 -2.65 0.22 -1.53
C ASP A 61 -2.42 1.41 -0.61
N LEU A 62 -3.52 2.01 -0.17
CA LEU A 62 -3.56 3.19 0.68
C LEU A 62 -4.80 3.12 1.56
N VAL A 63 -4.64 3.33 2.84
CA VAL A 63 -5.74 3.49 3.79
C VAL A 63 -5.56 4.76 4.61
N ILE A 64 -6.67 5.39 4.94
CA ILE A 64 -6.75 6.61 5.76
C ILE A 64 -7.39 6.28 7.10
N ASP A 65 -6.91 6.88 8.16
CA ASP A 65 -7.54 6.81 9.48
C ASP A 65 -8.90 7.52 9.41
N PRO A 66 -10.02 6.80 9.69
CA PRO A 66 -11.35 7.39 9.60
C PRO A 66 -11.63 8.49 10.61
N THR A 67 -10.81 8.60 11.67
CA THR A 67 -10.96 9.61 12.73
C THR A 67 -9.97 10.76 12.61
N ASN A 68 -8.87 10.55 11.85
CA ASN A 68 -7.84 11.57 11.64
C ASN A 68 -7.27 11.48 10.22
N PRO A 69 -7.74 12.28 9.27
CA PRO A 69 -7.31 12.21 7.87
C PRO A 69 -5.85 12.61 7.62
N ASP A 70 -5.15 13.15 8.61
CA ASP A 70 -3.71 13.39 8.52
C ASP A 70 -2.89 12.10 8.66
N VAL A 71 -3.52 11.03 9.17
CA VAL A 71 -2.87 9.72 9.34
C VAL A 71 -3.24 8.79 8.18
N LEU A 72 -2.24 8.41 7.40
CA LEU A 72 -2.38 7.49 6.27
C LEU A 72 -1.35 6.37 6.34
N TYR A 73 -1.69 5.24 5.73
CA TYR A 73 -0.80 4.09 5.57
C TYR A 73 -0.77 3.66 4.12
N ALA A 74 0.44 3.47 3.58
CA ALA A 74 0.65 3.10 2.18
C ALA A 74 1.46 1.80 2.08
N ALA A 75 1.09 0.96 1.11
CA ALA A 75 1.84 -0.24 0.74
C ALA A 75 2.52 -0.03 -0.61
N SER A 76 3.85 -0.11 -0.63
CA SER A 76 4.58 -0.12 -1.88
C SER A 76 4.76 -1.54 -2.42
N TRP A 77 4.99 -1.66 -3.71
CA TRP A 77 5.24 -2.92 -4.38
C TRP A 77 6.28 -2.77 -5.49
N GLN A 78 7.39 -3.48 -5.35
CA GLN A 78 8.38 -3.61 -6.39
C GLN A 78 7.96 -4.70 -7.36
N ARG A 79 7.72 -4.31 -8.62
CA ARG A 79 7.31 -5.26 -9.66
C ARG A 79 7.92 -4.92 -11.01
N HIS A 80 8.22 -5.95 -11.77
CA HIS A 80 8.71 -5.83 -13.13
C HIS A 80 8.38 -7.10 -13.92
N ARG A 81 8.04 -6.94 -15.17
CA ARG A 81 7.81 -8.04 -16.10
C ARG A 81 8.61 -7.84 -17.37
N ASN A 82 9.20 -8.92 -17.85
CA ASN A 82 9.74 -9.03 -19.19
C ASN A 82 9.27 -10.36 -19.83
N VAL A 83 9.71 -10.65 -21.06
CA VAL A 83 9.29 -11.85 -21.78
C VAL A 83 9.65 -13.15 -21.05
N ALA A 84 10.76 -13.16 -20.32
CA ALA A 84 11.29 -14.35 -19.66
C ALA A 84 10.90 -14.47 -18.18
N ALA A 85 10.58 -13.36 -17.51
CA ALA A 85 10.42 -13.36 -16.05
C ALA A 85 9.41 -12.32 -15.56
N LEU A 86 8.84 -12.64 -14.40
CA LEU A 86 8.03 -11.73 -13.61
C LEU A 86 8.64 -11.61 -12.21
N MET A 87 9.02 -10.40 -11.83
CA MET A 87 9.35 -10.04 -10.44
C MET A 87 8.09 -9.46 -9.78
N GLY A 88 7.59 -10.15 -8.78
CA GLY A 88 6.40 -9.77 -8.02
C GLY A 88 6.71 -9.39 -6.58
N GLY A 89 7.91 -8.93 -6.29
CA GLY A 89 8.37 -8.50 -4.97
C GLY A 89 9.81 -8.05 -4.98
N GLY A 90 10.26 -7.46 -3.88
CA GLY A 90 11.65 -6.99 -3.77
C GLY A 90 11.88 -6.06 -2.59
N PRO A 91 13.11 -5.55 -2.43
CA PRO A 91 13.48 -4.69 -1.29
C PRO A 91 12.73 -3.35 -1.26
N GLY A 92 12.15 -2.93 -2.37
CA GLY A 92 11.31 -1.74 -2.45
C GLY A 92 9.89 -1.95 -1.89
N THR A 93 9.45 -3.20 -1.70
CA THR A 93 8.14 -3.50 -1.11
C THR A 93 8.16 -3.31 0.39
N ASN A 94 7.35 -2.37 0.90
CA ASN A 94 7.32 -2.02 2.32
C ASN A 94 5.98 -1.38 2.69
N LEU A 95 5.80 -1.16 4.01
CA LEU A 95 4.73 -0.33 4.55
C LEU A 95 5.27 1.02 5.02
N TYR A 96 4.46 2.04 4.82
CA TYR A 96 4.77 3.42 5.19
C TYR A 96 3.59 4.04 5.94
N LYS A 97 3.91 4.96 6.86
CA LYS A 97 2.94 5.78 7.59
C LYS A 97 3.24 7.25 7.37
N SER A 98 2.21 8.02 7.17
CA SER A 98 2.22 9.49 7.26
C SER A 98 1.40 9.94 8.47
N VAL A 99 1.74 11.09 9.02
CA VAL A 99 1.00 11.78 10.10
C VAL A 99 0.80 13.26 9.79
N ASP A 100 1.02 13.64 8.54
CA ASP A 100 0.96 15.01 8.03
C ASP A 100 0.12 15.11 6.73
N GLY A 101 -0.91 14.29 6.64
CA GLY A 101 -1.78 14.28 5.46
C GLY A 101 -1.09 13.77 4.19
N GLY A 102 -0.06 12.94 4.33
CA GLY A 102 0.65 12.35 3.20
C GLY A 102 1.71 13.26 2.58
N ASP A 103 2.18 14.29 3.27
CA ASP A 103 3.25 15.14 2.78
C ASP A 103 4.64 14.53 3.00
N SER A 104 4.79 13.72 4.06
CA SER A 104 5.97 12.90 4.33
C SER A 104 5.62 11.50 4.83
N TRP A 105 6.56 10.55 4.69
CA TRP A 105 6.32 9.14 4.93
C TRP A 105 7.47 8.50 5.71
N THR A 106 7.13 7.74 6.73
CA THR A 106 8.07 6.94 7.52
C THR A 106 7.84 5.46 7.28
N LYS A 107 8.90 4.71 6.98
CA LYS A 107 8.82 3.25 6.83
C LYS A 107 8.50 2.60 8.17
N ILE A 108 7.52 1.70 8.17
CA ILE A 108 7.08 0.92 9.35
C ILE A 108 7.31 -0.57 9.07
N SER A 109 8.25 -1.20 9.80
CA SER A 109 8.66 -2.58 9.50
C SER A 109 8.84 -3.48 10.73
N LYS A 110 8.65 -2.95 11.95
CA LYS A 110 8.86 -3.73 13.17
C LYS A 110 7.88 -4.90 13.27
N GLY A 111 8.40 -6.13 13.26
CA GLY A 111 7.59 -7.35 13.30
C GLY A 111 7.10 -7.86 11.94
N LEU A 112 7.37 -7.13 10.85
CA LEU A 112 7.16 -7.60 9.48
C LEU A 112 8.29 -8.55 9.02
N PRO A 113 8.07 -9.31 7.94
CA PRO A 113 9.11 -10.16 7.36
C PRO A 113 10.38 -9.37 7.00
N ARG A 114 11.53 -9.99 7.24
CA ARG A 114 12.85 -9.43 6.83
C ARG A 114 13.24 -9.83 5.41
N SER A 115 12.59 -10.86 4.86
CA SER A 115 12.75 -11.26 3.45
C SER A 115 12.05 -10.27 2.52
N ASN A 116 12.35 -10.36 1.23
CA ASN A 116 11.58 -9.64 0.22
C ASN A 116 10.09 -10.01 0.32
N MET A 117 9.26 -9.00 0.27
CA MET A 117 7.81 -9.14 0.26
C MET A 117 7.28 -8.91 -1.16
N GLY A 118 6.20 -9.61 -1.49
CA GLY A 118 5.38 -9.37 -2.67
C GLY A 118 4.31 -8.31 -2.42
N LYS A 119 3.21 -8.39 -3.16
CA LYS A 119 2.10 -7.42 -3.00
C LYS A 119 1.56 -7.43 -1.56
N ILE A 120 1.18 -6.26 -1.06
CA ILE A 120 0.60 -6.07 0.26
C ILE A 120 -0.76 -5.40 0.09
N GLY A 121 -1.80 -5.98 0.70
CA GLY A 121 -3.09 -5.34 0.90
C GLY A 121 -3.25 -4.87 2.33
N LEU A 122 -3.84 -3.70 2.52
CA LEU A 122 -4.03 -3.05 3.81
C LEU A 122 -5.51 -2.95 4.17
N ALA A 123 -5.80 -3.05 5.47
CA ALA A 123 -7.07 -2.62 6.04
C ALA A 123 -6.83 -1.93 7.38
N ILE A 124 -7.62 -0.90 7.65
CA ILE A 124 -7.70 -0.22 8.94
C ILE A 124 -9.07 -0.49 9.55
N SER A 125 -9.12 -0.76 10.84
CA SER A 125 -10.39 -0.96 11.53
C SER A 125 -11.14 0.37 11.63
N PRO A 126 -12.40 0.45 11.17
CA PRO A 126 -13.18 1.67 11.35
C PRO A 126 -13.70 1.85 12.79
N ILE A 127 -13.64 0.81 13.62
CA ILE A 127 -14.08 0.84 15.02
C ILE A 127 -12.94 1.29 15.94
N ASP A 128 -11.71 0.83 15.64
CA ASP A 128 -10.49 1.18 16.37
C ASP A 128 -9.35 1.41 15.37
N PRO A 129 -9.08 2.65 14.96
CA PRO A 129 -8.05 2.95 13.98
C PRO A 129 -6.62 2.64 14.42
N THR A 130 -6.39 2.28 15.68
CA THR A 130 -5.09 1.76 16.13
C THR A 130 -4.82 0.35 15.59
N VAL A 131 -5.87 -0.34 15.13
CA VAL A 131 -5.80 -1.70 14.59
C VAL A 131 -5.75 -1.67 13.06
N LEU A 132 -4.68 -2.24 12.54
CA LEU A 132 -4.47 -2.44 11.10
C LEU A 132 -4.19 -3.92 10.80
N TYR A 133 -4.52 -4.30 9.59
CA TYR A 133 -4.20 -5.60 9.02
C TYR A 133 -3.43 -5.42 7.72
N ALA A 134 -2.48 -6.33 7.48
CA ALA A 134 -1.73 -6.41 6.24
C ALA A 134 -1.71 -7.86 5.74
N ALA A 135 -2.25 -8.11 4.57
CA ALA A 135 -2.08 -9.37 3.86
C ALA A 135 -0.84 -9.26 2.99
N ILE A 136 0.18 -10.06 3.28
CA ILE A 136 1.49 -9.95 2.66
C ILE A 136 1.80 -11.23 1.89
N GLU A 137 2.12 -11.09 0.62
CA GLU A 137 2.72 -12.16 -0.17
C GLU A 137 4.20 -12.31 0.20
N LEU A 138 4.65 -13.56 0.44
CA LEU A 138 6.00 -13.84 0.93
C LEU A 138 6.86 -14.60 -0.08
N ASP A 139 6.26 -15.59 -0.75
CA ASP A 139 6.92 -16.48 -1.71
C ASP A 139 5.86 -17.17 -2.56
N ARG A 140 6.27 -17.94 -3.55
CA ARG A 140 5.36 -18.71 -4.40
C ARG A 140 4.32 -19.44 -3.57
N ARG A 141 3.04 -19.06 -3.70
CA ARG A 141 1.89 -19.64 -3.01
C ARG A 141 1.94 -19.52 -1.47
N LYS A 142 2.79 -18.65 -0.92
CA LYS A 142 2.85 -18.37 0.51
C LYS A 142 2.50 -16.93 0.77
N GLY A 143 1.75 -16.70 1.80
CA GLY A 143 1.41 -15.39 2.31
C GLY A 143 1.11 -15.46 3.79
N ALA A 144 0.91 -14.33 4.41
CA ALA A 144 0.49 -14.25 5.79
C ALA A 144 -0.31 -12.97 6.04
N VAL A 145 -1.22 -13.03 7.01
CA VAL A 145 -1.88 -11.85 7.56
C VAL A 145 -1.13 -11.41 8.82
N TYR A 146 -0.81 -10.13 8.84
CA TYR A 146 -0.23 -9.45 9.99
C TYR A 146 -1.23 -8.47 10.58
N ARG A 147 -1.21 -8.31 11.90
CA ARG A 147 -2.02 -7.33 12.63
C ARG A 147 -1.11 -6.41 13.43
N SER A 148 -1.40 -5.12 13.38
CA SER A 148 -0.92 -4.13 14.34
C SER A 148 -2.08 -3.71 15.24
N SER A 149 -1.80 -3.44 16.51
CA SER A 149 -2.76 -2.87 17.48
C SER A 149 -2.19 -1.59 18.12
N ASN A 150 -1.26 -0.94 17.45
CA ASN A 150 -0.62 0.28 17.93
C ASN A 150 -0.29 1.22 16.75
N SER A 151 -1.26 1.40 15.85
CA SER A 151 -1.17 2.33 14.72
C SER A 151 0.06 2.10 13.84
N GLY A 152 0.40 0.82 13.56
CA GLY A 152 1.54 0.44 12.72
C GLY A 152 2.89 0.46 13.43
N GLY A 153 2.94 0.73 14.74
CA GLY A 153 4.18 0.78 15.51
C GLY A 153 4.89 -0.58 15.63
N SER A 154 4.12 -1.67 15.56
CA SER A 154 4.62 -3.04 15.43
C SER A 154 3.56 -3.96 14.87
N TRP A 155 4.01 -5.08 14.28
CA TRP A 155 3.17 -6.05 13.61
C TRP A 155 3.39 -7.46 14.17
N LYS A 156 2.31 -8.23 14.29
CA LYS A 156 2.32 -9.64 14.70
C LYS A 156 1.67 -10.47 13.60
N LYS A 157 2.31 -11.57 13.22
CA LYS A 157 1.73 -12.55 12.30
C LYS A 157 0.53 -13.23 12.98
N MET A 158 -0.60 -13.27 12.32
CA MET A 158 -1.85 -13.86 12.80
C MET A 158 -2.14 -15.21 12.16
N SER A 159 -1.90 -15.34 10.86
CA SER A 159 -2.17 -16.58 10.13
C SER A 159 -1.26 -16.70 8.92
N ASP A 160 -1.06 -17.94 8.48
CA ASP A 160 -0.57 -18.22 7.14
C ASP A 160 -1.72 -18.14 6.15
N THR A 161 -1.43 -17.69 4.95
CA THR A 161 -2.37 -17.69 3.83
C THR A 161 -1.72 -18.33 2.61
N VAL A 162 -2.53 -18.91 1.74
CA VAL A 162 -2.08 -19.35 0.42
C VAL A 162 -2.24 -18.17 -0.52
N SER A 163 -1.15 -17.53 -0.91
CA SER A 163 -1.19 -16.54 -1.96
C SER A 163 -1.29 -17.25 -3.31
N GLY A 164 -2.38 -17.02 -3.97
CA GLY A 164 -2.59 -17.16 -5.37
C GLY A 164 -2.25 -18.45 -6.10
N GLY A 165 -3.19 -19.37 -6.21
CA GLY A 165 -3.25 -20.26 -7.37
C GLY A 165 -3.50 -19.53 -8.70
N THR A 166 -3.79 -18.24 -8.68
CA THR A 166 -4.19 -17.40 -9.82
C THR A 166 -3.24 -16.24 -10.09
N GLY A 167 -2.10 -16.19 -9.39
CA GLY A 167 -1.13 -15.11 -9.52
C GLY A 167 -1.32 -14.02 -8.45
N PRO A 168 -0.24 -13.58 -7.82
CA PRO A 168 -0.23 -12.65 -6.70
C PRO A 168 -0.69 -11.24 -7.06
N HIS A 169 -0.91 -10.98 -8.33
CA HIS A 169 -1.08 -9.62 -8.86
C HIS A 169 -2.45 -9.03 -8.61
N TYR A 170 -3.47 -9.83 -8.26
CA TYR A 170 -4.85 -9.37 -8.31
C TYR A 170 -5.58 -9.40 -6.97
N TYR A 171 -5.19 -10.22 -5.99
CA TYR A 171 -6.08 -10.58 -4.88
C TYR A 171 -5.56 -10.30 -3.47
N GLN A 172 -4.64 -9.36 -3.29
CA GLN A 172 -4.24 -8.91 -1.95
C GLN A 172 -5.10 -7.72 -1.53
N GLU A 173 -6.40 -7.95 -1.39
CA GLU A 173 -7.34 -6.96 -0.89
C GLU A 173 -7.86 -7.39 0.48
N LEU A 174 -7.90 -6.46 1.42
CA LEU A 174 -8.46 -6.63 2.74
C LEU A 174 -9.53 -5.58 2.99
N VAL A 175 -10.60 -6.00 3.62
CA VAL A 175 -11.62 -5.10 4.12
C VAL A 175 -11.87 -5.43 5.58
N ALA A 176 -11.69 -4.47 6.47
CA ALA A 176 -12.04 -4.63 7.87
C ALA A 176 -13.55 -4.50 8.06
N SER A 177 -14.12 -5.39 8.87
CA SER A 177 -15.56 -5.33 9.19
C SER A 177 -15.89 -4.03 9.93
N PRO A 178 -16.92 -3.29 9.51
CA PRO A 178 -17.40 -2.13 10.25
C PRO A 178 -18.29 -2.48 11.45
N HIS A 179 -18.62 -3.75 11.63
CA HIS A 179 -19.65 -4.19 12.59
C HIS A 179 -19.09 -5.07 13.70
N LYS A 180 -17.92 -5.68 13.52
CA LYS A 180 -17.34 -6.60 14.48
C LYS A 180 -15.81 -6.48 14.48
N PHE A 181 -15.24 -6.46 15.68
CA PHE A 181 -13.83 -6.25 15.91
C PHE A 181 -12.99 -7.54 15.74
N ASP A 182 -13.60 -8.72 15.90
CA ASP A 182 -12.96 -10.06 15.85
C ASP A 182 -13.30 -10.82 14.57
#